data_4ffb77ff1f3184d59745650340637e05
#
_entry.id   4ffb77ff1f3184d59745650340637e05
#
_cell.length_a   1.000
_cell.length_b   1.000
_cell.length_c   1.000
_cell.angle_alpha   90.00
_cell.angle_beta   90.00
_cell.angle_gamma   90.00
#
_symmetry.space_group_name_H-M   'P 1'
#
loop_
_entity.id
_entity.type
_entity.pdbx_description
1 polymer ?
#
loop_
_entity_poly.entity_id
_entity_poly.type
_entity_poly.pdbx_seq_one_letter_code
_entity_poly.pdbx_strand_id
1 'polypeptide(L)'
;FSLGFRAPSVADLLARRADNVLERLNPASLLEDMPGLSAGRPGEITLEHIRNAKDALANACDALDDYRWFGEIVTHDHTTDTDDPSGAALPLIGPLVCLSSHARIAWKEHKQHLDVFINGEAFAVPLNAIHNLMALCRGNTVALSSLTQSDSELFDALIAMSALEDGQTHHG
;
A
#
# COMPACT_ATOMS: atom_id res chain seq x y z
N PHE A 1 3.48 19.95 -10.55
CA PHE A 1 4.17 19.08 -9.58
C PHE A 1 3.78 17.63 -9.90
N SER A 2 4.71 16.84 -10.36
CA SER A 2 4.57 15.40 -10.42
C SER A 2 4.87 14.90 -9.01
N LEU A 3 3.89 14.35 -8.30
CA LEU A 3 4.13 13.54 -7.11
C LEU A 3 4.81 12.26 -7.62
N GLY A 4 6.13 12.35 -7.79
CA GLY A 4 6.94 11.25 -8.21
C GLY A 4 7.03 10.23 -7.07
N PHE A 5 6.18 9.19 -7.10
CA PHE A 5 6.51 7.98 -6.39
C PHE A 5 7.89 7.54 -6.86
N ARG A 6 8.86 7.46 -5.97
CA ARG A 6 10.09 6.76 -6.30
C ARG A 6 9.68 5.32 -6.57
N ALA A 7 9.77 4.93 -7.84
CA ALA A 7 9.40 3.57 -8.22
C ALA A 7 10.22 2.58 -7.36
N PRO A 8 9.56 1.68 -6.61
CA PRO A 8 10.27 0.67 -5.84
C PRO A 8 11.13 -0.18 -6.77
N SER A 9 12.27 -0.64 -6.31
CA SER A 9 13.06 -1.59 -7.09
C SER A 9 12.32 -2.93 -7.21
N VAL A 10 12.60 -3.70 -8.27
CA VAL A 10 12.03 -5.05 -8.40
C VAL A 10 12.41 -5.93 -7.21
N ALA A 11 13.60 -5.70 -6.61
CA ALA A 11 14.04 -6.42 -5.42
C ALA A 11 13.17 -6.08 -4.21
N ASP A 12 12.83 -4.80 -3.99
CA ASP A 12 11.95 -4.38 -2.90
C ASP A 12 10.54 -4.96 -3.08
N LEU A 13 10.02 -4.92 -4.32
CA LEU A 13 8.73 -5.54 -4.64
C LEU A 13 8.71 -7.03 -4.34
N LEU A 14 9.78 -7.75 -4.73
CA LEU A 14 9.89 -9.19 -4.48
C LEU A 14 9.99 -9.49 -2.99
N ALA A 15 10.81 -8.76 -2.24
CA ALA A 15 10.97 -8.95 -0.81
C ALA A 15 9.64 -8.74 -0.08
N ARG A 16 8.97 -7.62 -0.33
CA ARG A 16 7.68 -7.31 0.30
C ARG A 16 6.56 -8.28 -0.11
N ARG A 17 6.55 -8.70 -1.39
CA ARG A 17 5.59 -9.74 -1.82
C ARG A 17 5.85 -11.06 -1.12
N ALA A 18 7.11 -11.45 -0.96
CA ALA A 18 7.47 -12.66 -0.23
C ALA A 18 7.03 -12.59 1.23
N ASP A 19 7.28 -11.48 1.93
CA ASP A 19 6.83 -11.27 3.31
C ASP A 19 5.30 -11.39 3.42
N ASN A 20 4.56 -10.72 2.54
CA ASN A 20 3.09 -10.78 2.51
C ASN A 20 2.56 -12.21 2.25
N VAL A 21 3.22 -12.97 1.37
CA VAL A 21 2.87 -14.37 1.11
C VAL A 21 3.17 -15.24 2.33
N LEU A 22 4.34 -15.07 2.95
CA LEU A 22 4.78 -15.86 4.11
C LEU A 22 3.86 -15.68 5.33
N GLU A 23 3.37 -14.46 5.58
CA GLU A 23 2.44 -14.19 6.67
C GLU A 23 1.10 -14.94 6.54
N ARG A 24 0.71 -15.25 5.29
CA ARG A 24 -0.60 -15.87 4.97
C ARG A 24 -0.50 -17.35 4.64
N LEU A 25 0.70 -17.86 4.33
CA LEU A 25 0.91 -19.26 4.06
C LEU A 25 0.77 -20.09 5.34
N ASN A 26 0.12 -21.26 5.21
CA ASN A 26 0.16 -22.26 6.25
C ASN A 26 1.59 -22.83 6.34
N PRO A 27 2.32 -22.65 7.45
CA PRO A 27 3.68 -23.15 7.59
C PRO A 27 3.80 -24.68 7.53
N ALA A 28 2.68 -25.40 7.66
CA ALA A 28 2.61 -26.85 7.49
C ALA A 28 2.41 -27.29 6.03
N SER A 29 2.27 -26.34 5.11
CA SER A 29 2.16 -26.67 3.68
C SER A 29 3.50 -27.11 3.14
N LEU A 30 3.61 -28.37 2.78
CA LEU A 30 4.82 -28.95 2.21
C LEU A 30 4.73 -29.00 0.68
N LEU A 31 5.87 -28.95 0.02
CA LEU A 31 5.95 -29.26 -1.39
C LEU A 31 5.61 -30.74 -1.58
N GLU A 32 4.52 -31.02 -2.27
CA GLU A 32 4.10 -32.39 -2.54
C GLU A 32 5.03 -33.07 -3.52
N ASP A 33 5.45 -34.30 -3.19
CA ASP A 33 6.17 -35.14 -4.12
C ASP A 33 5.23 -35.58 -5.24
N MET A 34 5.58 -35.28 -6.48
CA MET A 34 4.79 -35.74 -7.63
C MET A 34 4.94 -37.26 -7.80
N PRO A 35 3.81 -38.01 -7.86
CA PRO A 35 3.87 -39.43 -8.18
C PRO A 35 4.55 -39.65 -9.54
N GLY A 36 5.65 -40.34 -9.55
CA GLY A 36 6.39 -40.66 -10.78
C GLY A 36 7.72 -39.94 -10.98
N LEU A 37 8.05 -38.95 -10.15
CA LEU A 37 9.37 -38.27 -10.18
C LEU A 37 10.56 -39.19 -9.73
N SER A 38 10.28 -40.40 -9.27
CA SER A 38 11.29 -41.34 -8.75
C SER A 38 12.10 -42.08 -9.82
N ALA A 39 11.95 -41.75 -11.12
CA ALA A 39 12.67 -42.40 -12.22
C ALA A 39 14.11 -41.91 -12.43
N GLY A 40 14.59 -40.98 -11.59
CA GLY A 40 15.95 -40.47 -11.61
C GLY A 40 16.95 -41.35 -10.85
N ARG A 41 18.22 -41.01 -10.95
CA ARG A 41 19.26 -41.59 -10.12
C ARG A 41 19.07 -41.14 -8.66
N PRO A 42 19.41 -42.00 -7.67
CA PRO A 42 19.32 -41.60 -6.28
C PRO A 42 20.06 -40.28 -6.00
N GLY A 43 19.32 -39.28 -5.47
CA GLY A 43 19.84 -37.94 -5.16
C GLY A 43 19.94 -37.00 -6.36
N GLU A 44 19.48 -37.36 -7.54
CA GLU A 44 19.46 -36.47 -8.71
C GLU A 44 18.31 -35.44 -8.61
N ILE A 45 18.65 -34.15 -8.73
CA ILE A 45 17.65 -33.07 -8.87
C ILE A 45 17.38 -32.93 -10.38
N THR A 46 16.20 -33.34 -10.81
CA THR A 46 15.77 -33.25 -12.21
C THR A 46 15.18 -31.87 -12.54
N LEU A 47 15.08 -31.56 -13.84
CA LEU A 47 14.39 -30.35 -14.29
C LEU A 47 12.93 -30.33 -13.87
N GLU A 48 12.32 -31.49 -13.68
CA GLU A 48 10.93 -31.61 -13.23
C GLU A 48 10.77 -31.24 -11.77
N HIS A 49 11.69 -31.61 -10.89
CA HIS A 49 11.72 -31.13 -9.51
C HIS A 49 11.82 -29.59 -9.44
N ILE A 50 12.68 -29.00 -10.26
CA ILE A 50 12.85 -27.55 -10.32
C ILE A 50 11.58 -26.87 -10.82
N ARG A 51 10.92 -27.44 -11.84
CA ARG A 51 9.66 -26.91 -12.38
C ARG A 51 8.55 -26.96 -11.32
N ASN A 52 8.38 -28.11 -10.67
CA ASN A 52 7.39 -28.27 -9.60
C ASN A 52 7.58 -27.26 -8.48
N ALA A 53 8.82 -27.04 -8.03
CA ALA A 53 9.09 -26.03 -7.01
C ALA A 53 8.77 -24.60 -7.50
N LYS A 54 9.07 -24.26 -8.75
CA LYS A 54 8.73 -22.97 -9.32
C LYS A 54 7.22 -22.76 -9.44
N ASP A 55 6.50 -23.79 -9.87
CA ASP A 55 5.04 -23.75 -10.02
C ASP A 55 4.37 -23.63 -8.64
N ALA A 56 4.88 -24.30 -7.61
CA ALA A 56 4.40 -24.16 -6.25
C ALA A 56 4.58 -22.74 -5.71
N LEU A 57 5.75 -22.12 -5.95
CA LEU A 57 6.00 -20.73 -5.57
C LEU A 57 5.09 -19.75 -6.33
N ALA A 58 4.92 -19.93 -7.64
CA ALA A 58 4.02 -19.10 -8.43
C ALA A 58 2.58 -19.21 -7.94
N ASN A 59 2.09 -20.44 -7.72
CA ASN A 59 0.75 -20.68 -7.18
C ASN A 59 0.54 -20.05 -5.80
N ALA A 60 1.54 -20.10 -4.92
CA ALA A 60 1.47 -19.46 -3.61
C ALA A 60 1.36 -17.93 -3.74
N CYS A 61 2.07 -17.33 -4.69
CA CYS A 61 1.96 -15.90 -4.98
C CYS A 61 0.60 -15.53 -5.59
N ASP A 62 0.09 -16.35 -6.52
CA ASP A 62 -1.14 -16.07 -7.27
C ASP A 62 -2.40 -16.33 -6.43
N ALA A 63 -2.36 -17.28 -5.49
CA ALA A 63 -3.45 -17.57 -4.58
C ALA A 63 -3.84 -16.37 -3.69
N LEU A 64 -2.92 -15.43 -3.51
CA LEU A 64 -3.14 -14.17 -2.83
C LEU A 64 -3.32 -13.06 -3.89
N ASP A 65 -4.41 -13.12 -4.65
CA ASP A 65 -4.82 -12.07 -5.61
C ASP A 65 -5.28 -10.82 -4.85
N ASP A 66 -4.33 -10.18 -4.19
CA ASP A 66 -4.52 -9.03 -3.34
C ASP A 66 -3.51 -7.94 -3.77
N TYR A 67 -4.03 -6.81 -4.24
CA TYR A 67 -3.21 -5.65 -4.63
C TYR A 67 -2.81 -4.78 -3.41
N ARG A 68 -3.35 -5.08 -2.20
CA ARG A 68 -3.11 -4.24 -1.00
C ARG A 68 -1.64 -4.10 -0.68
N TRP A 69 -0.89 -5.21 -0.75
CA TRP A 69 0.55 -5.20 -0.58
C TRP A 69 1.27 -4.19 -1.48
N PHE A 70 0.78 -4.00 -2.71
CA PHE A 70 1.37 -3.04 -3.64
C PHE A 70 1.06 -1.60 -3.24
N GLY A 71 -0.20 -1.31 -2.84
CA GLY A 71 -0.60 -0.01 -2.33
C GLY A 71 0.18 0.39 -1.08
N GLU A 72 0.34 -0.53 -0.14
CA GLU A 72 1.14 -0.37 1.08
C GLU A 72 2.61 -0.05 0.75
N ILE A 73 3.24 -0.81 -0.16
CA ILE A 73 4.64 -0.59 -0.56
C ILE A 73 4.85 0.79 -1.21
N VAL A 74 4.02 1.16 -2.18
CA VAL A 74 4.24 2.41 -2.93
C VAL A 74 3.99 3.66 -2.10
N THR A 75 3.25 3.53 -1.00
CA THR A 75 3.00 4.61 -0.05
C THR A 75 3.87 4.54 1.20
N HIS A 76 4.61 3.45 1.41
CA HIS A 76 5.50 3.34 2.56
C HIS A 76 6.65 4.34 2.47
N ASP A 77 6.86 5.11 3.53
CA ASP A 77 7.97 6.04 3.60
C ASP A 77 9.22 5.35 4.12
N HIS A 78 10.21 5.16 3.24
CA HIS A 78 11.51 4.57 3.60
C HIS A 78 12.43 5.55 4.35
N THR A 79 12.01 6.81 4.53
CA THR A 79 12.83 7.81 5.21
C THR A 79 12.61 7.86 6.71
N THR A 80 11.59 7.16 7.23
CA THR A 80 11.24 7.12 8.65
C THR A 80 12.05 6.11 9.48
N ASP A 81 13.07 5.45 8.92
CA ASP A 81 14.04 4.65 9.70
C ASP A 81 14.92 5.51 10.65
N THR A 82 14.79 6.82 10.61
CA THR A 82 15.31 7.69 11.65
C THR A 82 14.19 7.92 12.68
N ASP A 83 14.40 7.40 13.88
CA ASP A 83 13.61 7.60 15.11
C ASP A 83 13.47 9.08 15.49
N ASP A 84 12.89 9.90 14.63
CA ASP A 84 12.50 11.26 15.01
C ASP A 84 10.98 11.30 15.26
N PRO A 85 10.56 11.20 16.54
CA PRO A 85 9.15 11.25 16.92
C PRO A 85 8.55 12.65 16.82
N SER A 86 9.24 13.61 16.18
CA SER A 86 8.81 15.01 16.10
C SER A 86 7.66 15.27 15.11
N GLY A 87 7.09 14.22 14.51
CA GLY A 87 5.88 14.32 13.69
C GLY A 87 4.57 14.42 14.47
N ALA A 88 4.55 15.12 15.60
CA ALA A 88 3.29 15.47 16.24
C ALA A 88 2.46 16.28 15.25
N ALA A 89 1.32 15.73 14.80
CA ALA A 89 0.41 16.41 13.91
C ALA A 89 0.07 17.78 14.50
N LEU A 90 0.46 18.84 13.79
CA LEU A 90 0.08 20.20 14.21
C LEU A 90 -1.45 20.30 14.12
N PRO A 91 -2.09 20.97 15.08
CA PRO A 91 -3.54 21.16 15.03
C PRO A 91 -3.89 21.92 13.74
N LEU A 92 -4.85 21.38 12.98
CA LEU A 92 -5.40 22.07 11.81
C LEU A 92 -6.22 23.26 12.29
N ILE A 93 -5.79 24.46 11.95
CA ILE A 93 -6.41 25.73 12.41
C ILE A 93 -7.14 26.42 11.25
N GLY A 94 -6.69 26.17 10.01
CA GLY A 94 -7.21 26.82 8.80
C GLY A 94 -8.50 26.19 8.27
N PRO A 95 -9.29 26.95 7.48
CA PRO A 95 -10.47 26.42 6.81
C PRO A 95 -10.15 25.52 5.62
N LEU A 96 -8.93 25.57 5.12
CA LEU A 96 -8.41 24.79 3.99
C LEU A 96 -7.27 23.90 4.46
N VAL A 97 -7.24 22.70 3.92
CA VAL A 97 -6.17 21.71 4.18
C VAL A 97 -5.62 21.17 2.88
N CYS A 98 -4.37 20.73 2.90
CA CYS A 98 -3.71 20.02 1.81
C CYS A 98 -2.95 18.80 2.36
N LEU A 99 -2.44 17.96 1.45
CA LEU A 99 -1.57 16.88 1.88
C LEU A 99 -0.25 17.44 2.39
N SER A 100 0.20 16.91 3.51
CA SER A 100 1.54 17.15 4.05
C SER A 100 2.60 16.73 3.02
N SER A 101 3.72 17.45 2.99
CA SER A 101 4.85 17.15 2.09
C SER A 101 5.44 15.75 2.29
N HIS A 102 5.21 15.14 3.46
CA HIS A 102 5.65 13.79 3.80
C HIS A 102 4.59 12.73 3.50
N ALA A 103 3.34 13.13 3.27
CA ALA A 103 2.27 12.18 2.99
C ALA A 103 2.42 11.56 1.61
N ARG A 104 2.34 10.24 1.59
CA ARG A 104 2.27 9.44 0.37
C ARG A 104 0.92 8.76 0.33
N ILE A 105 0.19 9.01 -0.76
CA ILE A 105 -1.17 8.50 -0.89
C ILE A 105 -1.36 7.82 -2.25
N ALA A 106 -2.00 6.67 -2.23
CA ALA A 106 -2.46 5.95 -3.42
C ALA A 106 -3.87 5.44 -3.17
N TRP A 107 -4.60 5.09 -4.21
CA TRP A 107 -5.95 4.58 -4.03
C TRP A 107 -6.36 3.67 -5.19
N LYS A 108 -7.34 2.81 -4.91
CA LYS A 108 -7.99 1.95 -5.88
C LYS A 108 -9.49 1.96 -5.67
N GLU A 109 -10.23 2.19 -6.77
CA GLU A 109 -11.68 2.17 -6.77
C GLU A 109 -12.24 0.74 -6.86
N HIS A 110 -13.25 0.46 -6.06
CA HIS A 110 -14.09 -0.72 -6.09
C HIS A 110 -15.54 -0.34 -6.35
N LYS A 111 -16.38 -1.35 -6.52
CA LYS A 111 -17.82 -1.12 -6.78
C LYS A 111 -18.56 -0.41 -5.66
N GLN A 112 -18.09 -0.54 -4.41
CA GLN A 112 -18.79 -0.05 -3.22
C GLN A 112 -17.95 0.88 -2.34
N HIS A 113 -16.64 0.93 -2.51
CA HIS A 113 -15.73 1.71 -1.69
C HIS A 113 -14.44 2.03 -2.46
N LEU A 114 -13.62 2.88 -1.88
CA LEU A 114 -12.23 3.12 -2.28
C LEU A 114 -11.32 2.48 -1.24
N ASP A 115 -10.31 1.73 -1.68
CA ASP A 115 -9.16 1.44 -0.84
C ASP A 115 -8.16 2.58 -0.99
N VAL A 116 -7.87 3.25 0.12
CA VAL A 116 -6.92 4.35 0.19
C VAL A 116 -5.72 3.91 1.01
N PHE A 117 -4.54 4.07 0.45
CA PHE A 117 -3.27 3.74 1.07
C PHE A 117 -2.58 5.05 1.46
N ILE A 118 -2.22 5.20 2.72
CA ILE A 118 -1.59 6.40 3.26
C ILE A 118 -0.39 5.97 4.09
N ASN A 119 0.81 6.37 3.70
CA ASN A 119 2.06 6.10 4.42
C ASN A 119 2.25 4.61 4.78
N GLY A 120 1.83 3.69 3.90
CA GLY A 120 1.96 2.24 4.11
C GLY A 120 0.74 1.56 4.74
N GLU A 121 -0.26 2.30 5.20
CA GLU A 121 -1.47 1.76 5.82
C GLU A 121 -2.66 1.82 4.86
N ALA A 122 -3.56 0.83 4.93
CA ALA A 122 -4.72 0.70 4.05
C ALA A 122 -6.03 1.01 4.79
N PHE A 123 -6.85 1.86 4.19
CA PHE A 123 -8.15 2.30 4.70
C PHE A 123 -9.23 2.09 3.65
N ALA A 124 -10.41 1.62 4.08
CA ALA A 124 -11.59 1.56 3.22
C ALA A 124 -12.45 2.82 3.47
N VAL A 125 -12.72 3.59 2.42
CA VAL A 125 -13.54 4.79 2.51
C VAL A 125 -14.68 4.77 1.47
N PRO A 126 -15.81 5.46 1.70
CA PRO A 126 -16.93 5.49 0.77
C PRO A 126 -16.55 6.13 -0.58
N LEU A 127 -17.25 5.75 -1.65
CA LEU A 127 -17.01 6.26 -3.00
C LEU A 127 -17.17 7.77 -3.15
N ASN A 128 -18.04 8.39 -2.35
CA ASN A 128 -18.25 9.85 -2.40
C ASN A 128 -16.97 10.64 -2.08
N ALA A 129 -16.04 10.08 -1.31
CA ALA A 129 -14.76 10.70 -0.96
C ALA A 129 -13.80 10.90 -2.16
N ILE A 130 -14.10 10.32 -3.33
CA ILE A 130 -13.21 10.33 -4.51
C ILE A 130 -12.85 11.76 -4.97
N HIS A 131 -13.78 12.71 -4.86
CA HIS A 131 -13.53 14.08 -5.33
C HIS A 131 -12.49 14.80 -4.47
N ASN A 132 -12.64 14.74 -3.15
CA ASN A 132 -11.69 15.33 -2.22
C ASN A 132 -10.35 14.60 -2.27
N LEU A 133 -10.38 13.26 -2.35
CA LEU A 133 -9.20 12.44 -2.50
C LEU A 133 -8.39 12.81 -3.75
N MET A 134 -9.04 12.92 -4.91
CA MET A 134 -8.39 13.33 -6.16
C MET A 134 -7.86 14.76 -6.12
N ALA A 135 -8.56 15.68 -5.45
CA ALA A 135 -8.10 17.05 -5.27
C ALA A 135 -6.81 17.09 -4.43
N LEU A 136 -6.80 16.37 -3.31
CA LEU A 136 -5.62 16.23 -2.46
C LEU A 136 -4.43 15.59 -3.22
N CYS A 137 -4.67 14.49 -3.95
CA CYS A 137 -3.64 13.84 -4.76
C CYS A 137 -3.05 14.73 -5.87
N ARG A 138 -3.78 15.76 -6.33
CA ARG A 138 -3.29 16.76 -7.28
C ARG A 138 -2.52 17.90 -6.63
N GLY A 139 -2.38 17.89 -5.31
CA GLY A 139 -1.76 18.97 -4.54
C GLY A 139 -2.66 20.19 -4.35
N ASN A 140 -3.97 20.02 -4.55
CA ASN A 140 -4.94 21.10 -4.32
C ASN A 140 -5.31 21.16 -2.84
N THR A 141 -5.75 22.34 -2.40
CA THR A 141 -6.39 22.50 -1.09
C THR A 141 -7.85 22.08 -1.14
N VAL A 142 -8.33 21.52 -0.05
CA VAL A 142 -9.73 21.11 0.15
C VAL A 142 -10.27 21.80 1.40
N ALA A 143 -11.56 22.16 1.40
CA ALA A 143 -12.19 22.72 2.57
C ALA A 143 -12.25 21.69 3.70
N LEU A 144 -11.76 22.04 4.89
CA LEU A 144 -11.79 21.17 6.07
C LEU A 144 -13.23 20.71 6.38
N SER A 145 -14.21 21.62 6.23
CA SER A 145 -15.64 21.30 6.41
C SER A 145 -16.15 20.26 5.42
N SER A 146 -15.62 20.21 4.19
CA SER A 146 -16.00 19.18 3.20
C SER A 146 -15.51 17.79 3.64
N LEU A 147 -14.28 17.69 4.13
CA LEU A 147 -13.75 16.43 4.65
C LEU A 147 -14.51 15.97 5.90
N THR A 148 -14.71 16.85 6.87
CA THR A 148 -15.32 16.47 8.16
C THR A 148 -16.82 16.15 8.07
N GLN A 149 -17.55 16.75 7.12
CA GLN A 149 -19.01 16.57 7.01
C GLN A 149 -19.40 15.53 5.96
N SER A 150 -18.70 15.48 4.85
CA SER A 150 -19.07 14.63 3.72
C SER A 150 -18.21 13.36 3.61
N ASP A 151 -16.96 13.40 4.08
CA ASP A 151 -15.95 12.36 3.89
C ASP A 151 -15.21 12.06 5.20
N SER A 152 -15.97 11.86 6.30
CA SER A 152 -15.40 11.68 7.65
C SER A 152 -14.42 10.52 7.74
N GLU A 153 -14.67 9.38 7.07
CA GLU A 153 -13.78 8.24 7.08
C GLU A 153 -12.44 8.54 6.38
N LEU A 154 -12.48 9.31 5.29
CA LEU A 154 -11.25 9.79 4.64
C LEU A 154 -10.51 10.77 5.55
N PHE A 155 -11.24 11.69 6.21
CA PHE A 155 -10.65 12.63 7.14
C PHE A 155 -9.96 11.91 8.30
N ASP A 156 -10.64 10.95 8.93
CA ASP A 156 -10.12 10.18 10.07
C ASP A 156 -8.84 9.40 9.65
N ALA A 157 -8.83 8.79 8.47
CA ALA A 157 -7.65 8.10 7.93
C ALA A 157 -6.47 9.06 7.72
N LEU A 158 -6.72 10.24 7.14
CA LEU A 158 -5.69 11.26 6.91
C LEU A 158 -5.12 11.81 8.21
N ILE A 159 -5.97 12.04 9.23
CA ILE A 159 -5.53 12.49 10.56
C ILE A 159 -4.72 11.41 11.27
N ALA A 160 -5.19 10.16 11.26
CA ALA A 160 -4.49 9.04 11.89
C ALA A 160 -3.05 8.89 11.37
N MET A 161 -2.84 9.22 10.08
CA MET A 161 -1.53 9.11 9.42
C MET A 161 -0.76 10.44 9.39
N SER A 162 -1.23 11.49 10.09
CA SER A 162 -0.64 12.83 10.08
C SER A 162 -0.40 13.37 8.65
N ALA A 163 -1.31 13.03 7.74
CA ALA A 163 -1.16 13.27 6.31
C ALA A 163 -1.69 14.63 5.85
N LEU A 164 -2.25 15.43 6.76
CA LEU A 164 -2.80 16.76 6.46
C LEU A 164 -1.98 17.88 7.10
N GLU A 165 -1.92 19.00 6.39
CA GLU A 165 -1.41 20.28 6.91
C GLU A 165 -2.34 21.43 6.48
N ASP A 166 -2.23 22.57 7.17
CA ASP A 166 -3.00 23.77 6.81
C ASP A 166 -2.65 24.26 5.41
N GLY A 167 -3.66 24.37 4.57
CA GLY A 167 -3.51 24.88 3.22
C GLY A 167 -3.29 26.39 3.24
N GLN A 168 -2.09 26.85 2.86
CA GLN A 168 -1.85 28.27 2.67
C GLN A 168 -2.60 28.74 1.41
N THR A 169 -3.42 29.77 1.55
CA THR A 169 -3.94 30.51 0.40
C THR A 169 -2.78 31.27 -0.24
N HIS A 170 -2.20 30.71 -1.31
CA HIS A 170 -1.31 31.49 -2.15
C HIS A 170 -2.12 32.60 -2.80
N HIS A 171 -2.12 33.78 -2.18
CA HIS A 171 -2.46 35.01 -2.89
C HIS A 171 -1.31 35.31 -3.84
N GLY A 172 -1.48 34.87 -5.10
CA GLY A 172 -0.68 35.32 -6.23
C GLY A 172 -1.31 36.54 -6.88
#